data_6c9414f282aac69e2091d0328d8162cf
#
_entry.id   6c9414f282aac69e2091d0328d8162cf
#
_cell.length_a   1.000
_cell.length_b   1.000
_cell.length_c   1.000
_cell.angle_alpha   90.00
_cell.angle_beta   90.00
_cell.angle_gamma   90.00
#
_symmetry.space_group_name_H-M   'P 1'
#
loop_
_entity.id
_entity.type
_entity.pdbx_description
1 polymer ?
#
loop_
_entity_poly.entity_id
_entity_poly.type
_entity_poly.pdbx_seq_one_letter_code
_entity_poly.pdbx_strand_id
1 'polypeptide(L)'
;RAGLRDSIVSCLTSQIKSYHYVLPTQVLSKCVDASLDSHSLQASYDEPGAFDARTVAHKVIVPFDQENHRVLGGSAEPYVNNPLRCPAVTNEFRNQQKNKTDWDRLVAVLDAVEQQSAPDFTEKVFGQILAEIYRLLANVQVLYPTPNRVSLAQTTGVIKEFTAIRSGGDRIEAVCTAIFRAIASEFGLFDEVRRQ
;
A
#
# COMPACT_ATOMS: atom_id res chain seq x y z
N ARG A 1 -7.97 -20.49 13.10
CA ARG A 1 -7.90 -19.83 11.77
C ARG A 1 -7.80 -18.35 12.02
N ALA A 2 -6.83 -17.65 11.43
CA ALA A 2 -6.79 -16.19 11.42
C ALA A 2 -8.11 -15.69 10.81
N GLY A 3 -8.71 -14.65 11.40
CA GLY A 3 -9.92 -14.04 10.83
C GLY A 3 -9.58 -13.35 9.50
N LEU A 4 -10.59 -13.08 8.67
CA LEU A 4 -10.41 -12.39 7.39
C LEU A 4 -9.67 -11.05 7.57
N ARG A 5 -10.03 -10.30 8.61
CA ARG A 5 -9.36 -9.06 8.97
C ARG A 5 -7.88 -9.26 9.27
N ASP A 6 -7.50 -10.29 10.02
CA ASP A 6 -6.10 -10.57 10.35
C ASP A 6 -5.30 -10.90 9.09
N SER A 7 -5.92 -11.57 8.11
CA SER A 7 -5.32 -11.84 6.81
C SER A 7 -5.09 -10.56 6.01
N ILE A 8 -6.06 -9.63 5.99
CA ILE A 8 -5.93 -8.31 5.35
C ILE A 8 -4.79 -7.52 5.98
N VAL A 9 -4.76 -7.40 7.31
CA VAL A 9 -3.68 -6.70 8.04
C VAL A 9 -2.33 -7.31 7.70
N SER A 10 -2.23 -8.64 7.73
CA SER A 10 -0.96 -9.32 7.43
C SER A 10 -0.49 -9.11 6.00
N CYS A 11 -1.39 -9.07 5.01
CA CYS A 11 -1.04 -8.77 3.64
C CYS A 11 -0.51 -7.34 3.49
N LEU A 12 -1.16 -6.34 4.14
CA LEU A 12 -0.77 -4.93 4.06
C LEU A 12 0.48 -4.59 4.89
N THR A 13 0.89 -5.46 5.81
CA THR A 13 2.10 -5.30 6.64
C THR A 13 3.19 -6.32 6.32
N SER A 14 3.01 -7.13 5.27
CA SER A 14 3.96 -8.13 4.83
C SER A 14 5.31 -7.51 4.45
N GLN A 15 6.40 -8.27 4.64
CA GLN A 15 7.70 -7.91 4.10
C GLN A 15 7.74 -7.93 2.56
N ILE A 16 6.75 -8.59 1.94
CA ILE A 16 6.59 -8.64 0.49
C ILE A 16 5.69 -7.50 0.05
N LYS A 17 6.29 -6.36 -0.24
CA LYS A 17 5.59 -5.12 -0.61
C LYS A 17 4.60 -5.28 -1.77
N SER A 18 4.83 -6.21 -2.69
CA SER A 18 3.91 -6.47 -3.80
C SER A 18 2.49 -6.83 -3.32
N TYR A 19 2.36 -7.49 -2.17
CA TYR A 19 1.04 -7.86 -1.64
C TYR A 19 0.23 -6.66 -1.18
N HIS A 20 0.89 -5.56 -0.78
CA HIS A 20 0.24 -4.31 -0.43
C HIS A 20 -0.51 -3.68 -1.62
N TYR A 21 -0.06 -3.96 -2.85
CA TYR A 21 -0.69 -3.46 -4.08
C TYR A 21 -1.69 -4.47 -4.65
N VAL A 22 -1.34 -5.77 -4.62
CA VAL A 22 -2.19 -6.82 -5.17
C VAL A 22 -3.54 -6.86 -4.46
N LEU A 23 -3.54 -6.90 -3.13
CA LEU A 23 -4.76 -7.03 -2.37
C LEU A 23 -5.80 -5.93 -2.70
N PRO A 24 -5.47 -4.62 -2.60
CA PRO A 24 -6.44 -3.58 -2.98
C PRO A 24 -6.78 -3.59 -4.47
N THR A 25 -5.83 -3.93 -5.37
CA THR A 25 -6.11 -3.99 -6.81
C THR A 25 -7.17 -5.04 -7.13
N GLN A 26 -7.00 -6.26 -6.62
CA GLN A 26 -7.88 -7.39 -6.93
C GLN A 26 -9.28 -7.17 -6.38
N VAL A 27 -9.37 -6.74 -5.13
CA VAL A 27 -10.68 -6.52 -4.48
C VAL A 27 -11.40 -5.31 -5.10
N LEU A 28 -10.68 -4.22 -5.43
CA LEU A 28 -11.26 -3.08 -6.15
C LEU A 28 -11.81 -3.48 -7.51
N SER A 29 -11.02 -4.24 -8.30
CA SER A 29 -11.45 -4.70 -9.63
C SER A 29 -12.73 -5.50 -9.54
N LYS A 30 -12.84 -6.41 -8.57
CA LYS A 30 -14.05 -7.19 -8.31
C LYS A 30 -15.23 -6.35 -7.82
N CYS A 31 -15.00 -5.27 -7.06
CA CYS A 31 -16.04 -4.32 -6.67
C CYS A 31 -16.61 -3.56 -7.88
N VAL A 32 -15.76 -3.19 -8.84
CA VAL A 32 -16.15 -2.43 -10.02
C VAL A 32 -16.86 -3.32 -11.05
N ASP A 33 -16.36 -4.54 -11.23
CA ASP A 33 -16.92 -5.52 -12.13
C ASP A 33 -16.93 -6.91 -11.50
N ALA A 34 -18.10 -7.33 -11.06
CA ALA A 34 -18.29 -8.61 -10.36
C ALA A 34 -18.01 -9.83 -11.26
N SER A 35 -17.91 -9.67 -12.58
CA SER A 35 -17.55 -10.75 -13.50
C SER A 35 -16.05 -11.06 -13.53
N LEU A 36 -15.19 -10.16 -13.01
CA LEU A 36 -13.75 -10.37 -12.95
C LEU A 36 -13.37 -11.41 -11.89
N ASP A 37 -12.37 -12.22 -12.19
CA ASP A 37 -11.78 -13.15 -11.23
C ASP A 37 -10.71 -12.43 -10.38
N SER A 38 -10.97 -12.29 -9.10
CA SER A 38 -10.06 -11.61 -8.17
C SER A 38 -8.71 -12.33 -7.98
N HIS A 39 -8.56 -13.57 -8.40
CA HIS A 39 -7.27 -14.25 -8.40
C HIS A 39 -6.38 -13.87 -9.57
N SER A 40 -6.95 -13.39 -10.68
CA SER A 40 -6.24 -13.13 -11.93
C SER A 40 -5.19 -12.02 -11.78
N LEU A 41 -3.93 -12.30 -12.15
CA LEU A 41 -2.86 -11.30 -12.25
C LEU A 41 -2.60 -10.89 -13.70
N GLN A 42 -2.96 -11.74 -14.66
CA GLN A 42 -2.69 -11.57 -16.08
C GLN A 42 -3.91 -11.94 -16.88
N ALA A 43 -4.19 -11.17 -17.94
CA ALA A 43 -5.28 -11.45 -18.87
C ALA A 43 -5.14 -12.80 -19.61
N SER A 44 -3.95 -13.39 -19.61
CA SER A 44 -3.66 -14.71 -20.18
C SER A 44 -3.99 -15.88 -19.24
N TYR A 45 -4.50 -15.60 -18.04
CA TYR A 45 -4.97 -16.65 -17.13
C TYR A 45 -6.19 -17.34 -17.73
N ASP A 46 -6.15 -18.68 -17.84
CA ASP A 46 -7.15 -19.48 -18.58
C ASP A 46 -8.38 -19.78 -17.70
N GLU A 47 -8.96 -18.73 -17.12
CA GLU A 47 -10.18 -18.83 -16.32
C GLU A 47 -11.15 -17.69 -16.69
N PRO A 48 -12.47 -17.93 -16.57
CA PRO A 48 -13.47 -16.89 -16.79
C PRO A 48 -13.25 -15.67 -15.88
N GLY A 49 -13.30 -14.47 -16.45
CA GLY A 49 -13.10 -13.24 -15.70
C GLY A 49 -11.64 -12.83 -15.55
N ALA A 50 -10.70 -13.51 -16.19
CA ALA A 50 -9.29 -13.13 -16.21
C ALA A 50 -9.11 -11.70 -16.76
N PHE A 51 -8.24 -10.92 -16.09
CA PHE A 51 -7.96 -9.53 -16.47
C PHE A 51 -6.50 -9.15 -16.19
N ASP A 52 -6.07 -8.02 -16.77
CA ASP A 52 -4.74 -7.47 -16.53
C ASP A 52 -4.73 -6.59 -15.25
N ALA A 53 -4.50 -7.22 -14.11
CA ALA A 53 -4.43 -6.56 -12.83
C ALA A 53 -3.28 -5.55 -12.74
N ARG A 54 -2.18 -5.76 -13.49
CA ARG A 54 -1.06 -4.84 -13.56
C ARG A 54 -1.48 -3.47 -14.10
N THR A 55 -2.28 -3.46 -15.17
CA THR A 55 -2.79 -2.21 -15.74
C THR A 55 -3.66 -1.45 -14.74
N VAL A 56 -4.51 -2.14 -13.98
CA VAL A 56 -5.33 -1.51 -12.93
C VAL A 56 -4.45 -0.95 -11.82
N ALA A 57 -3.48 -1.72 -11.34
CA ALA A 57 -2.55 -1.27 -10.32
C ALA A 57 -1.80 0.00 -10.74
N HIS A 58 -1.28 0.05 -11.97
CA HIS A 58 -0.55 1.22 -12.48
C HIS A 58 -1.41 2.45 -12.66
N LYS A 59 -2.68 2.29 -13.07
CA LYS A 59 -3.57 3.41 -13.32
C LYS A 59 -4.24 3.96 -12.07
N VAL A 60 -4.40 3.14 -11.02
CA VAL A 60 -5.19 3.49 -9.83
C VAL A 60 -4.38 3.39 -8.55
N ILE A 61 -3.83 2.22 -8.22
CA ILE A 61 -3.24 1.97 -6.90
C ILE A 61 -1.86 2.62 -6.75
N VAL A 62 -1.04 2.61 -7.79
CA VAL A 62 0.29 3.25 -7.76
C VAL A 62 0.17 4.79 -7.65
N PRO A 63 -0.68 5.48 -8.44
CA PRO A 63 -0.94 6.91 -8.23
C PRO A 63 -1.48 7.22 -6.84
N PHE A 64 -2.46 6.43 -6.36
CA PHE A 64 -2.97 6.57 -5.00
C PHE A 64 -1.85 6.48 -3.95
N ASP A 65 -0.95 5.50 -4.06
CA ASP A 65 0.16 5.33 -3.13
C ASP A 65 1.12 6.52 -3.17
N GLN A 66 1.42 7.04 -4.36
CA GLN A 66 2.28 8.21 -4.55
C GLN A 66 1.69 9.47 -3.90
N GLU A 67 0.38 9.70 -4.05
CA GLU A 67 -0.34 10.84 -3.46
C GLU A 67 -0.51 10.69 -1.93
N ASN A 68 -0.48 9.46 -1.41
CA ASN A 68 -0.70 9.14 0.00
C ASN A 68 0.59 8.67 0.71
N HIS A 69 1.66 9.46 0.56
CA HIS A 69 2.93 9.28 1.29
C HIS A 69 3.59 7.91 1.08
N ARG A 70 3.31 7.22 -0.02
CA ARG A 70 3.85 5.89 -0.34
C ARG A 70 3.56 4.86 0.75
N VAL A 71 2.38 4.93 1.33
CA VAL A 71 1.93 4.09 2.46
C VAL A 71 1.96 2.59 2.16
N LEU A 72 1.80 2.21 0.87
CA LEU A 72 1.89 0.83 0.41
C LEU A 72 3.34 0.39 0.11
N GLY A 73 4.30 1.31 0.18
CA GLY A 73 5.72 1.01 0.05
C GLY A 73 6.45 1.67 -1.12
N GLY A 74 5.79 2.53 -1.89
CA GLY A 74 6.42 3.38 -2.91
C GLY A 74 6.91 2.64 -4.16
N SER A 75 6.38 1.45 -4.47
CA SER A 75 6.78 0.71 -5.67
C SER A 75 6.12 1.28 -6.92
N ALA A 76 6.92 1.70 -7.89
CA ALA A 76 6.42 2.10 -9.22
C ALA A 76 5.97 0.89 -10.05
N GLU A 77 6.56 -0.28 -9.82
CA GLU A 77 6.33 -1.51 -10.58
C GLU A 77 6.04 -2.70 -9.65
N PRO A 78 4.91 -2.71 -8.89
CA PRO A 78 4.67 -3.72 -7.88
C PRO A 78 4.52 -5.14 -8.43
N TYR A 79 4.09 -5.28 -9.69
CA TYR A 79 3.80 -6.57 -10.34
C TYR A 79 4.99 -7.18 -11.07
N VAL A 80 6.13 -6.51 -11.16
CA VAL A 80 7.35 -7.05 -11.79
C VAL A 80 8.12 -7.99 -10.86
N ASN A 81 7.84 -7.96 -9.56
CA ASN A 81 8.53 -8.74 -8.56
C ASN A 81 8.23 -10.24 -8.67
N ASN A 82 9.20 -11.07 -8.29
CA ASN A 82 9.13 -12.53 -8.38
C ASN A 82 7.85 -13.19 -7.84
N PRO A 83 7.26 -12.74 -6.70
CA PRO A 83 6.05 -13.34 -6.19
C PRO A 83 4.86 -13.30 -7.17
N LEU A 84 4.83 -12.32 -8.08
CA LEU A 84 3.72 -12.08 -8.99
C LEU A 84 4.01 -12.46 -10.44
N ARG A 85 5.06 -13.27 -10.69
CA ARG A 85 5.35 -13.82 -12.02
C ARG A 85 4.51 -15.05 -12.37
N CYS A 86 3.48 -15.35 -11.59
CA CYS A 86 2.46 -16.35 -11.88
C CYS A 86 1.22 -15.71 -12.51
N PRO A 87 0.36 -16.46 -13.20
CA PRO A 87 -0.84 -15.92 -13.84
C PRO A 87 -1.93 -15.54 -12.85
N ALA A 88 -1.95 -16.16 -11.66
CA ALA A 88 -2.99 -15.94 -10.66
C ALA A 88 -2.50 -16.16 -9.22
N VAL A 89 -3.22 -15.61 -8.26
CA VAL A 89 -3.01 -15.79 -6.81
C VAL A 89 -3.81 -17.00 -6.33
N THR A 90 -3.25 -18.19 -6.50
CA THR A 90 -3.90 -19.45 -6.11
C THR A 90 -2.97 -20.35 -5.32
N ASN A 91 -3.52 -21.41 -4.71
CA ASN A 91 -2.75 -22.43 -4.01
C ASN A 91 -1.78 -23.20 -4.92
N GLU A 92 -2.05 -23.27 -6.22
CA GLU A 92 -1.20 -23.89 -7.21
C GLU A 92 0.22 -23.28 -7.23
N PHE A 93 0.28 -21.94 -7.15
CA PHE A 93 1.54 -21.20 -7.20
C PHE A 93 2.22 -21.02 -5.83
N ARG A 94 1.63 -21.57 -4.77
CA ARG A 94 2.14 -21.46 -3.39
C ARG A 94 3.58 -21.92 -3.23
N ASN A 95 3.96 -23.02 -3.88
CA ASN A 95 5.30 -23.59 -3.75
C ASN A 95 6.40 -22.75 -4.39
N GLN A 96 6.04 -21.84 -5.29
CA GLN A 96 6.96 -20.88 -5.90
C GLN A 96 7.22 -19.66 -4.99
N GLN A 97 6.44 -19.51 -3.90
CA GLN A 97 6.51 -18.36 -3.03
C GLN A 97 7.54 -18.54 -1.91
N LYS A 98 8.33 -17.48 -1.65
CA LYS A 98 9.29 -17.44 -0.54
C LYS A 98 8.58 -17.41 0.82
N ASN A 99 7.55 -16.58 0.95
CA ASN A 99 6.72 -16.48 2.14
C ASN A 99 5.36 -17.13 1.89
N LYS A 100 5.28 -18.44 2.18
CA LYS A 100 4.07 -19.23 1.97
C LYS A 100 2.93 -18.81 2.88
N THR A 101 3.24 -18.35 4.09
CA THR A 101 2.22 -17.94 5.07
C THR A 101 1.48 -16.69 4.61
N ASP A 102 2.19 -15.66 4.14
CA ASP A 102 1.55 -14.45 3.64
C ASP A 102 0.83 -14.70 2.31
N TRP A 103 1.36 -15.59 1.47
CA TRP A 103 0.65 -16.05 0.28
C TRP A 103 -0.67 -16.73 0.62
N ASP A 104 -0.67 -17.66 1.57
CA ASP A 104 -1.88 -18.36 2.02
C ASP A 104 -2.93 -17.39 2.55
N ARG A 105 -2.51 -16.31 3.22
CA ARG A 105 -3.40 -15.25 3.70
C ARG A 105 -4.00 -14.42 2.56
N LEU A 106 -3.18 -14.08 1.56
CA LEU A 106 -3.66 -13.38 0.37
C LEU A 106 -4.67 -14.23 -0.38
N VAL A 107 -4.35 -15.50 -0.65
CA VAL A 107 -5.27 -16.47 -1.27
C VAL A 107 -6.57 -16.58 -0.47
N ALA A 108 -6.49 -16.70 0.87
CA ALA A 108 -7.67 -16.83 1.71
C ALA A 108 -8.63 -15.62 1.64
N VAL A 109 -8.10 -14.40 1.46
CA VAL A 109 -8.93 -13.20 1.28
C VAL A 109 -9.63 -13.23 -0.08
N LEU A 110 -8.90 -13.57 -1.16
CA LEU A 110 -9.45 -13.60 -2.51
C LEU A 110 -10.45 -14.76 -2.67
N ASP A 111 -10.15 -15.95 -2.11
CA ASP A 111 -11.09 -17.08 -2.03
C ASP A 111 -12.40 -16.67 -1.34
N ALA A 112 -12.32 -15.92 -0.25
CA ALA A 112 -13.51 -15.48 0.46
C ALA A 112 -14.37 -14.52 -0.38
N VAL A 113 -13.73 -13.65 -1.18
CA VAL A 113 -14.42 -12.73 -2.11
C VAL A 113 -15.10 -13.51 -3.22
N GLU A 114 -14.42 -14.50 -3.83
CA GLU A 114 -14.98 -15.32 -4.91
C GLU A 114 -16.12 -16.24 -4.42
N GLN A 115 -15.93 -16.90 -3.27
CA GLN A 115 -16.91 -17.84 -2.72
C GLN A 115 -18.22 -17.16 -2.33
N GLN A 116 -18.18 -15.95 -1.81
CA GLN A 116 -19.38 -15.23 -1.42
C GLN A 116 -20.12 -14.68 -2.65
N SER A 117 -19.40 -14.34 -3.73
CA SER A 117 -19.93 -13.79 -4.99
C SER A 117 -20.99 -12.69 -4.82
N ALA A 118 -20.94 -11.98 -3.68
CA ALA A 118 -21.92 -10.96 -3.29
C ALA A 118 -21.25 -9.57 -3.32
N PRO A 119 -21.77 -8.62 -4.13
CA PRO A 119 -21.22 -7.27 -4.23
C PRO A 119 -21.07 -6.59 -2.88
N ASP A 120 -22.08 -6.65 -2.02
CA ASP A 120 -22.06 -6.08 -0.66
C ASP A 120 -20.93 -6.64 0.22
N PHE A 121 -20.57 -7.92 0.04
CA PHE A 121 -19.48 -8.53 0.77
C PHE A 121 -18.13 -8.02 0.26
N THR A 122 -17.97 -7.96 -1.06
CA THR A 122 -16.76 -7.45 -1.71
C THR A 122 -16.50 -5.99 -1.32
N GLU A 123 -17.55 -5.15 -1.32
CA GLU A 123 -17.47 -3.76 -0.86
C GLU A 123 -17.06 -3.66 0.62
N LYS A 124 -17.58 -4.51 1.49
CA LYS A 124 -17.18 -4.56 2.91
C LYS A 124 -15.72 -4.97 3.07
N VAL A 125 -15.25 -5.94 2.30
CA VAL A 125 -13.83 -6.36 2.29
C VAL A 125 -12.95 -5.21 1.81
N PHE A 126 -13.34 -4.51 0.74
CA PHE A 126 -12.62 -3.35 0.24
C PHE A 126 -12.60 -2.20 1.27
N GLY A 127 -13.75 -1.92 1.90
CA GLY A 127 -13.85 -0.95 3.00
C GLY A 127 -12.91 -1.28 4.18
N GLN A 128 -12.77 -2.58 4.52
CA GLN A 128 -11.80 -3.02 5.54
C GLN A 128 -10.36 -2.80 5.09
N ILE A 129 -10.03 -3.05 3.82
CA ILE A 129 -8.70 -2.77 3.25
C ILE A 129 -8.39 -1.27 3.34
N LEU A 130 -9.33 -0.40 2.95
CA LEU A 130 -9.17 1.05 3.04
C LEU A 130 -8.99 1.50 4.50
N ALA A 131 -9.74 0.92 5.44
CA ALA A 131 -9.59 1.24 6.86
C ALA A 131 -8.20 0.88 7.41
N GLU A 132 -7.63 -0.24 6.99
CA GLU A 132 -6.27 -0.63 7.38
C GLU A 132 -5.20 0.26 6.71
N ILE A 133 -5.38 0.61 5.44
CA ILE A 133 -4.51 1.59 4.75
C ILE A 133 -4.56 2.95 5.46
N TYR A 134 -5.75 3.40 5.85
CA TYR A 134 -5.91 4.63 6.63
C TYR A 134 -5.16 4.58 7.98
N ARG A 135 -5.17 3.43 8.67
CA ARG A 135 -4.38 3.25 9.90
C ARG A 135 -2.88 3.33 9.64
N LEU A 136 -2.41 2.75 8.52
CA LEU A 136 -1.01 2.87 8.12
C LEU A 136 -0.65 4.34 7.84
N LEU A 137 -1.53 5.08 7.14
CA LEU A 137 -1.38 6.51 6.89
C LEU A 137 -1.34 7.32 8.20
N ALA A 138 -2.24 7.05 9.15
CA ALA A 138 -2.26 7.74 10.44
C ALA A 138 -0.96 7.54 11.23
N ASN A 139 -0.31 6.38 11.07
CA ASN A 139 1.00 6.10 11.67
C ASN A 139 2.16 6.81 10.95
N VAL A 140 1.98 7.18 9.66
CA VAL A 140 2.97 7.95 8.90
C VAL A 140 2.84 9.44 9.20
N GLN A 141 1.62 9.91 9.46
CA GLN A 141 1.36 11.29 9.85
C GLN A 141 1.67 11.48 11.33
N VAL A 142 2.87 11.94 11.62
CA VAL A 142 3.19 12.40 12.97
C VAL A 142 2.48 13.73 13.19
N LEU A 143 1.33 13.70 13.85
CA LEU A 143 0.63 14.90 14.30
C LEU A 143 1.38 15.48 15.49
N TYR A 144 2.31 16.38 15.25
CA TYR A 144 2.86 17.20 16.32
C TYR A 144 1.89 18.35 16.61
N PRO A 145 1.50 18.58 17.87
CA PRO A 145 0.85 19.84 18.23
C PRO A 145 1.81 20.97 17.86
N THR A 146 1.34 21.94 17.09
CA THR A 146 2.16 23.10 16.71
C THR A 146 2.57 23.85 17.99
N PRO A 147 3.80 23.78 18.45
CA PRO A 147 4.19 24.42 19.69
C PRO A 147 4.36 25.92 19.42
N ASN A 148 3.76 26.76 20.27
CA ASN A 148 3.87 28.20 20.18
C ASN A 148 5.32 28.72 20.35
N ARG A 149 6.17 27.95 21.01
CA ARG A 149 7.63 28.19 21.14
C ARG A 149 8.35 26.86 21.30
N VAL A 150 9.29 26.58 20.42
CA VAL A 150 10.17 25.39 20.49
C VAL A 150 11.61 25.85 20.52
N SER A 151 12.38 25.30 21.45
CA SER A 151 13.83 25.56 21.44
C SER A 151 14.50 24.75 20.30
N LEU A 152 15.64 25.23 19.82
CA LEU A 152 16.43 24.51 18.81
C LEU A 152 16.79 23.08 19.30
N ALA A 153 17.04 22.90 20.59
CA ALA A 153 17.33 21.59 21.19
C ALA A 153 16.12 20.65 21.08
N GLN A 154 14.91 21.14 21.35
CA GLN A 154 13.67 20.36 21.19
C GLN A 154 13.44 19.99 19.72
N THR A 155 13.58 20.95 18.79
CA THR A 155 13.46 20.70 17.36
C THR A 155 14.46 19.64 16.89
N THR A 156 15.73 19.75 17.32
CA THR A 156 16.77 18.77 16.99
C THR A 156 16.45 17.39 17.57
N GLY A 157 15.89 17.31 18.78
CA GLY A 157 15.44 16.05 19.40
C GLY A 157 14.35 15.37 18.56
N VAL A 158 13.31 16.12 18.21
CA VAL A 158 12.22 15.62 17.37
C VAL A 158 12.72 15.12 16.01
N ILE A 159 13.59 15.88 15.35
CA ILE A 159 14.18 15.48 14.07
C ILE A 159 14.97 14.18 14.21
N LYS A 160 15.79 14.06 15.25
CA LYS A 160 16.59 12.85 15.53
C LYS A 160 15.68 11.63 15.75
N GLU A 161 14.66 11.74 16.60
CA GLU A 161 13.71 10.65 16.86
C GLU A 161 12.95 10.26 15.59
N PHE A 162 12.46 11.24 14.82
CA PHE A 162 11.75 10.99 13.58
C PHE A 162 12.62 10.30 12.53
N THR A 163 13.89 10.70 12.39
CA THR A 163 14.82 10.12 11.40
C THR A 163 15.48 8.83 11.87
N ALA A 164 15.45 8.49 13.16
CA ALA A 164 16.00 7.23 13.68
C ALA A 164 15.25 5.99 13.17
N ILE A 165 13.99 6.15 12.79
CA ILE A 165 13.19 5.05 12.25
C ILE A 165 13.57 4.81 10.79
N ARG A 166 13.91 3.56 10.47
CA ARG A 166 14.34 3.14 9.13
C ARG A 166 13.20 3.31 8.11
N SER A 167 13.40 4.14 7.09
CA SER A 167 12.37 4.50 6.10
C SER A 167 12.87 4.61 4.67
N GLY A 168 14.06 4.06 4.36
CA GLY A 168 14.61 4.11 3.00
C GLY A 168 14.94 5.53 2.48
N GLY A 169 15.04 6.52 3.38
CA GLY A 169 15.30 7.92 3.01
C GLY A 169 14.08 8.84 3.10
N ASP A 170 12.86 8.32 3.06
CA ASP A 170 11.61 9.10 3.04
C ASP A 170 11.50 10.13 4.18
N ARG A 171 11.95 9.76 5.39
CA ARG A 171 11.87 10.65 6.56
C ARG A 171 12.89 11.78 6.51
N ILE A 172 14.08 11.51 6.01
CA ILE A 172 15.10 12.54 5.79
C ILE A 172 14.62 13.49 4.70
N GLU A 173 14.09 12.97 3.60
CA GLU A 173 13.50 13.76 2.52
C GLU A 173 12.37 14.68 3.03
N ALA A 174 11.48 14.16 3.89
CA ALA A 174 10.41 14.95 4.49
C ALA A 174 10.96 16.09 5.37
N VAL A 175 11.99 15.83 6.19
CA VAL A 175 12.65 16.84 7.01
C VAL A 175 13.33 17.89 6.14
N CYS A 176 14.10 17.49 5.13
CA CYS A 176 14.74 18.42 4.20
C CYS A 176 13.72 19.30 3.49
N THR A 177 12.64 18.70 2.97
CA THR A 177 11.56 19.42 2.31
C THR A 177 10.92 20.45 3.24
N ALA A 178 10.65 20.09 4.50
CA ALA A 178 10.09 20.99 5.50
C ALA A 178 11.02 22.17 5.82
N ILE A 179 12.32 21.89 5.97
CA ILE A 179 13.34 22.92 6.21
C ILE A 179 13.42 23.88 5.01
N PHE A 180 13.49 23.37 3.78
CA PHE A 180 13.57 24.22 2.59
C PHE A 180 12.30 25.03 2.39
N ARG A 181 11.11 24.48 2.69
CA ARG A 181 9.85 25.24 2.66
C ARG A 181 9.85 26.38 3.69
N ALA A 182 10.33 26.12 4.91
CA ALA A 182 10.44 27.15 5.93
C ALA A 182 11.42 28.26 5.50
N ILE A 183 12.57 27.90 4.94
CA ILE A 183 13.56 28.85 4.40
C ILE A 183 12.96 29.65 3.24
N ALA A 184 12.25 28.98 2.31
CA ALA A 184 11.58 29.65 1.19
C ALA A 184 10.58 30.68 1.69
N SER A 185 9.74 30.31 2.66
CA SER A 185 8.72 31.19 3.24
C SER A 185 9.31 32.39 4.01
N GLU A 186 10.39 32.16 4.78
CA GLU A 186 10.97 33.18 5.64
C GLU A 186 11.88 34.16 4.86
N PHE A 187 12.64 33.65 3.90
CA PHE A 187 13.69 34.42 3.21
C PHE A 187 13.40 34.70 1.73
N GLY A 188 12.31 34.14 1.17
CA GLY A 188 11.95 34.33 -0.24
C GLY A 188 12.99 33.80 -1.23
N LEU A 189 13.74 32.75 -0.85
CA LEU A 189 14.86 32.23 -1.64
C LEU A 189 14.44 31.25 -2.75
N PHE A 190 13.24 30.69 -2.68
CA PHE A 190 12.72 29.70 -3.61
C PHE A 190 11.25 29.98 -3.92
N ASP A 191 10.86 29.87 -5.18
CA ASP A 191 9.44 30.03 -5.58
C ASP A 191 8.60 28.80 -5.19
N GLU A 192 9.20 27.62 -5.25
CA GLU A 192 8.52 26.37 -4.91
C GLU A 192 9.50 25.30 -4.39
N VAL A 193 9.06 24.55 -3.38
CA VAL A 193 9.77 23.38 -2.86
C VAL A 193 8.84 22.17 -2.91
N ARG A 194 9.16 21.20 -3.77
CA ARG A 194 8.41 19.93 -3.91
C ARG A 194 9.20 18.75 -3.36
N ARG A 195 8.48 17.79 -2.82
CA ARG A 195 9.02 16.46 -2.55
C ARG A 195 9.10 15.67 -3.85
N GLN A 196 10.19 14.93 -4.06
CA GLN A 196 10.35 14.01 -5.20
C GLN A 196 9.78 12.63 -4.90
#